data_82f7f4b349d05b78f53f9dbf92ef552a
#
_entry.id   82f7f4b349d05b78f53f9dbf92ef552a
#
_cell.length_a   1.000
_cell.length_b   1.000
_cell.length_c   1.000
_cell.angle_alpha   90.00
_cell.angle_beta   90.00
_cell.angle_gamma   90.00
#
_symmetry.space_group_name_H-M   'P 1'
#
loop_
_entity.id
_entity.type
_entity.pdbx_description
1 polymer ?
#
loop_
_entity_poly.entity_id
_entity_poly.type
_entity_poly.pdbx_seq_one_letter_code
_entity_poly.pdbx_strand_id
1 'polypeptide(L)'
;MVNLFSVFFLMITIVSSIVTLCSLPQQFRVSTHNKRFLFFYLLTIVATVEFFLSGTNLMKQFCFFEIMTLASFAYVPNDESEYAKKASFSYLAYGIAGGLVMLYGLMLLYYTFSSWDLTSIRMAWQFNRNDPGVQRNLYIAGACLLFGYGAKAGMFPFHTWLPDTYTAAPPVGTTLLSSLLSKTGIYGTMLITITLFEADRSWNVTLMILALCTMVVGGAFAIFATDMKKLLAYSSMSQIGFILFGISICTFSRETTGYYGMIFHAANHSIFKLILFTVAGVIFAMAGTTNLNQIGSVIREKWYLKIPVAVAALGMGGVPLFSGYISKTMMHESLMEVSLFRFMMPAAEWIFLFCGGLTVAYMLKLFVALFCNKVDEPIQTTKEKGPSILILICLWVLAAIVVTGGIMGLVLEPAYFISFETLKGAMISIVIGILIYAFVVRKAAFLKKEDGSFVCREVIPSWFGLENLVYRPFFLKLLPFLGALFSRLFDRLIDGFAIGMMKSVLRPKKTHQKREHPLAYGLGRFVDGVSYVVQVKIRKKPVPKRHSYGDLFAVGSTEFSRTTRLVFYSVSFGLMMFAIGLMAALIYLLKVM
;
A
#
# COMPACT_ATOMS: atom_id res chain seq x y z
N MET A 1 1.99 27.59 -7.15
CA MET A 1 1.39 26.27 -7.47
C MET A 1 1.42 25.33 -6.27
N VAL A 2 2.58 25.08 -5.63
CA VAL A 2 2.70 24.18 -4.45
C VAL A 2 1.73 24.56 -3.33
N ASN A 3 1.63 25.83 -2.96
CA ASN A 3 0.73 26.29 -1.89
C ASN A 3 -0.77 26.01 -2.22
N LEU A 4 -1.16 26.09 -3.49
CA LEU A 4 -2.53 25.77 -3.91
C LEU A 4 -2.84 24.28 -3.72
N PHE A 5 -1.90 23.40 -4.08
CA PHE A 5 -2.04 21.96 -3.86
C PHE A 5 -2.11 21.61 -2.36
N SER A 6 -1.27 22.25 -1.54
CA SER A 6 -1.32 22.06 -0.07
C SER A 6 -2.68 22.43 0.49
N VAL A 7 -3.23 23.59 0.10
CA VAL A 7 -4.57 24.03 0.53
C VAL A 7 -5.65 23.04 0.10
N PHE A 8 -5.57 22.53 -1.12
CA PHE A 8 -6.53 21.56 -1.61
C PHE A 8 -6.50 20.24 -0.81
N PHE A 9 -5.31 19.70 -0.53
CA PHE A 9 -5.19 18.48 0.29
C PHE A 9 -5.55 18.72 1.76
N LEU A 10 -5.35 19.95 2.29
CA LEU A 10 -5.85 20.34 3.60
C LEU A 10 -7.38 20.35 3.65
N MET A 11 -8.07 20.81 2.61
CA MET A 11 -9.53 20.73 2.52
C MET A 11 -10.00 19.27 2.55
N ILE A 12 -9.34 18.36 1.81
CA ILE A 12 -9.64 16.93 1.88
C ILE A 12 -9.42 16.40 3.32
N THR A 13 -8.39 16.86 4.00
CA THR A 13 -8.09 16.48 5.39
C THR A 13 -9.20 16.91 6.33
N ILE A 14 -9.68 18.15 6.21
CA ILE A 14 -10.79 18.69 7.03
C ILE A 14 -12.05 17.87 6.82
N VAL A 15 -12.46 17.64 5.56
CA VAL A 15 -13.66 16.86 5.24
C VAL A 15 -13.54 15.43 5.78
N SER A 16 -12.40 14.78 5.56
CA SER A 16 -12.15 13.42 6.05
C SER A 16 -12.19 13.34 7.57
N SER A 17 -11.61 14.33 8.26
CA SER A 17 -11.60 14.40 9.72
C SER A 17 -13.01 14.60 10.28
N ILE A 18 -13.81 15.48 9.70
CA ILE A 18 -15.21 15.70 10.14
C ILE A 18 -16.02 14.40 10.03
N VAL A 19 -15.99 13.74 8.87
CA VAL A 19 -16.77 12.51 8.64
C VAL A 19 -16.33 11.38 9.56
N THR A 20 -15.03 11.22 9.78
CA THR A 20 -14.49 10.17 10.65
C THR A 20 -14.75 10.48 12.12
N LEU A 21 -14.70 11.74 12.55
CA LEU A 21 -15.11 12.18 13.90
C LEU A 21 -16.59 11.90 14.17
N CYS A 22 -17.48 12.18 13.21
CA CYS A 22 -18.90 11.86 13.31
C CYS A 22 -19.17 10.35 13.43
N SER A 23 -18.23 9.50 12.96
CA SER A 23 -18.33 8.04 13.01
C SER A 23 -17.76 7.43 14.30
N LEU A 24 -16.96 8.18 15.10
CA LEU A 24 -16.35 7.69 16.34
C LEU A 24 -17.34 7.14 17.37
N PRO A 25 -18.48 7.79 17.65
CA PRO A 25 -19.42 7.28 18.66
C PRO A 25 -19.92 5.87 18.33
N GLN A 26 -20.13 5.56 17.06
CA GLN A 26 -20.55 4.22 16.64
C GLN A 26 -19.42 3.20 16.79
N GLN A 27 -18.18 3.55 16.42
CA GLN A 27 -17.03 2.67 16.62
C GLN A 27 -16.79 2.36 18.10
N PHE A 28 -16.93 3.34 18.99
CA PHE A 28 -16.71 3.18 20.43
C PHE A 28 -17.68 2.21 21.11
N ARG A 29 -18.80 1.89 20.47
CA ARG A 29 -19.75 0.88 20.96
C ARG A 29 -19.31 -0.55 20.65
N VAL A 30 -18.49 -0.73 19.61
CA VAL A 30 -18.02 -2.06 19.16
C VAL A 30 -16.54 -2.30 19.42
N SER A 31 -15.80 -1.29 19.83
CA SER A 31 -14.34 -1.35 20.07
C SER A 31 -14.02 -1.41 21.57
N THR A 32 -12.92 -2.09 21.91
CA THR A 32 -12.48 -2.28 23.30
C THR A 32 -11.47 -1.23 23.79
N HIS A 33 -10.60 -0.74 22.94
CA HIS A 33 -9.48 0.14 23.32
C HIS A 33 -9.66 1.59 22.86
N ASN A 34 -10.81 2.19 23.19
CA ASN A 34 -11.25 3.48 22.67
C ASN A 34 -10.31 4.66 22.97
N LYS A 35 -9.71 4.73 24.18
CA LYS A 35 -8.79 5.82 24.56
C LYS A 35 -7.49 5.76 23.76
N ARG A 36 -6.89 4.56 23.65
CA ARG A 36 -5.68 4.33 22.85
C ARG A 36 -5.93 4.67 21.39
N PHE A 37 -7.03 4.18 20.84
CA PHE A 37 -7.42 4.47 19.46
C PHE A 37 -7.57 5.98 19.24
N LEU A 38 -8.32 6.70 20.09
CA LEU A 38 -8.57 8.13 19.96
C LEU A 38 -7.28 8.94 19.98
N PHE A 39 -6.35 8.62 20.89
CA PHE A 39 -5.06 9.32 20.98
C PHE A 39 -4.27 9.21 19.66
N PHE A 40 -4.05 8.00 19.17
CA PHE A 40 -3.26 7.81 17.94
C PHE A 40 -4.01 8.26 16.68
N TYR A 41 -5.34 8.19 16.67
CA TYR A 41 -6.16 8.74 15.62
C TYR A 41 -6.01 10.26 15.51
N LEU A 42 -6.09 10.99 16.63
CA LEU A 42 -5.91 12.44 16.65
C LEU A 42 -4.46 12.82 16.27
N LEU A 43 -3.48 12.10 16.79
CA LEU A 43 -2.07 12.30 16.42
C LEU A 43 -1.85 12.12 14.91
N THR A 44 -2.51 11.15 14.30
CA THR A 44 -2.45 10.93 12.85
C THR A 44 -3.02 12.12 12.07
N ILE A 45 -4.15 12.68 12.50
CA ILE A 45 -4.75 13.87 11.86
C ILE A 45 -3.81 15.06 11.98
N VAL A 46 -3.30 15.35 13.19
CA VAL A 46 -2.38 16.47 13.42
C VAL A 46 -1.12 16.34 12.56
N ALA A 47 -0.50 15.15 12.55
CA ALA A 47 0.68 14.90 11.73
C ALA A 47 0.40 15.06 10.22
N THR A 48 -0.81 14.70 9.77
CA THR A 48 -1.19 14.88 8.36
C THR A 48 -1.41 16.36 8.02
N VAL A 49 -2.02 17.13 8.91
CA VAL A 49 -2.17 18.58 8.73
C VAL A 49 -0.79 19.25 8.64
N GLU A 50 0.11 18.94 9.57
CA GLU A 50 1.47 19.46 9.59
C GLU A 50 2.29 19.04 8.36
N PHE A 51 2.08 17.82 7.86
CA PHE A 51 2.68 17.34 6.61
C PHE A 51 2.31 18.26 5.44
N PHE A 52 1.03 18.59 5.26
CA PHE A 52 0.60 19.49 4.18
C PHE A 52 0.99 20.95 4.43
N LEU A 53 1.03 21.40 5.70
CA LEU A 53 1.50 22.76 6.07
C LEU A 53 3.01 22.92 5.92
N SER A 54 3.78 21.83 5.85
CA SER A 54 5.22 21.89 5.64
C SER A 54 5.63 22.51 4.28
N GLY A 55 4.69 22.63 3.35
CA GLY A 55 4.87 23.31 2.08
C GLY A 55 5.98 22.69 1.23
N THR A 56 7.07 23.44 1.03
CA THR A 56 8.21 23.00 0.21
C THR A 56 9.36 22.41 1.02
N ASN A 57 9.31 22.43 2.36
CA ASN A 57 10.36 21.87 3.20
C ASN A 57 10.25 20.35 3.28
N LEU A 58 11.08 19.66 2.50
CA LEU A 58 11.06 18.19 2.38
C LEU A 58 11.41 17.47 3.69
N MET A 59 12.32 18.03 4.50
CA MET A 59 12.70 17.41 5.77
C MET A 59 11.58 17.50 6.80
N LYS A 60 10.91 18.65 6.90
CA LYS A 60 9.73 18.80 7.75
C LYS A 60 8.60 17.87 7.30
N GLN A 61 8.36 17.75 6.00
CA GLN A 61 7.41 16.79 5.46
C GLN A 61 7.75 15.34 5.85
N PHE A 62 9.02 14.95 5.73
CA PHE A 62 9.48 13.62 6.12
C PHE A 62 9.21 13.34 7.60
N CYS A 63 9.52 14.27 8.49
CA CYS A 63 9.26 14.09 9.93
C CYS A 63 7.78 13.78 10.20
N PHE A 64 6.87 14.56 9.65
CA PHE A 64 5.43 14.33 9.86
C PHE A 64 4.90 13.10 9.12
N PHE A 65 5.50 12.74 7.97
CA PHE A 65 5.22 11.51 7.27
C PHE A 65 5.51 10.27 8.12
N GLU A 66 6.62 10.25 8.87
CA GLU A 66 6.97 9.16 9.76
C GLU A 66 6.13 9.16 11.04
N ILE A 67 5.85 10.34 11.64
CA ILE A 67 4.98 10.44 12.82
C ILE A 67 3.59 9.89 12.49
N MET A 68 3.00 10.24 11.33
CA MET A 68 1.69 9.70 10.94
C MET A 68 1.74 8.19 10.64
N THR A 69 2.88 7.67 10.16
CA THR A 69 3.06 6.23 9.93
C THR A 69 3.02 5.46 11.25
N LEU A 70 3.80 5.92 12.23
CA LEU A 70 3.86 5.31 13.56
C LEU A 70 2.54 5.45 14.34
N ALA A 71 1.90 6.61 14.25
CA ALA A 71 0.62 6.85 14.87
C ALA A 71 -0.47 5.93 14.30
N SER A 72 -0.53 5.82 12.97
CA SER A 72 -1.52 4.96 12.31
C SER A 72 -1.25 3.47 12.56
N PHE A 73 0.02 3.04 12.59
CA PHE A 73 0.38 1.69 12.99
C PHE A 73 -0.20 1.32 14.37
N ALA A 74 -0.14 2.24 15.34
CA ALA A 74 -0.55 1.96 16.71
C ALA A 74 -2.05 1.69 16.89
N TYR A 75 -2.92 2.16 15.97
CA TYR A 75 -4.35 1.89 16.04
C TYR A 75 -4.84 0.77 15.11
N VAL A 76 -4.05 0.33 14.14
CA VAL A 76 -4.45 -0.77 13.25
C VAL A 76 -4.78 -2.06 14.03
N PRO A 77 -3.95 -2.55 14.99
CA PRO A 77 -4.22 -3.77 15.73
C PRO A 77 -5.15 -3.55 16.93
N ASN A 78 -6.15 -2.69 16.83
CA ASN A 78 -7.01 -2.30 17.95
C ASN A 78 -7.85 -3.45 18.54
N ASP A 79 -8.20 -4.46 17.73
CA ASP A 79 -8.89 -5.67 18.18
C ASP A 79 -7.96 -6.76 18.74
N GLU A 80 -6.63 -6.54 18.68
CA GLU A 80 -5.57 -7.41 19.16
C GLU A 80 -5.58 -8.84 18.58
N SER A 81 -6.35 -9.09 17.51
CA SER A 81 -6.33 -10.36 16.80
C SER A 81 -4.95 -10.63 16.16
N GLU A 82 -4.60 -11.91 16.03
CA GLU A 82 -3.34 -12.29 15.36
C GLU A 82 -3.29 -11.83 13.91
N TYR A 83 -4.45 -11.76 13.24
CA TYR A 83 -4.54 -11.20 11.89
C TYR A 83 -4.22 -9.70 11.89
N ALA A 84 -4.81 -8.93 12.82
CA ALA A 84 -4.58 -7.49 12.89
C ALA A 84 -3.14 -7.16 13.30
N LYS A 85 -2.54 -7.93 14.20
CA LYS A 85 -1.11 -7.80 14.54
C LYS A 85 -0.22 -8.05 13.33
N LYS A 86 -0.45 -9.13 12.57
CA LYS A 86 0.33 -9.43 11.35
C LYS A 86 0.17 -8.34 10.29
N ALA A 87 -1.05 -7.87 10.05
CA ALA A 87 -1.33 -6.79 9.10
C ALA A 87 -0.65 -5.48 9.52
N SER A 88 -0.69 -5.13 10.81
CA SER A 88 -0.04 -3.93 11.33
C SER A 88 1.48 -4.00 11.21
N PHE A 89 2.10 -5.15 11.52
CA PHE A 89 3.54 -5.32 11.33
C PHE A 89 3.97 -5.25 9.86
N SER A 90 3.16 -5.81 8.94
CA SER A 90 3.40 -5.65 7.50
C SER A 90 3.36 -4.17 7.13
N TYR A 91 2.34 -3.44 7.56
CA TYR A 91 2.22 -1.99 7.35
C TYR A 91 3.44 -1.21 7.88
N LEU A 92 3.87 -1.50 9.11
CA LEU A 92 5.04 -0.86 9.72
C LEU A 92 6.32 -1.17 8.95
N ALA A 93 6.51 -2.42 8.52
CA ALA A 93 7.70 -2.84 7.77
C ALA A 93 7.83 -2.07 6.44
N TYR A 94 6.72 -1.92 5.69
CA TYR A 94 6.70 -1.09 4.49
C TYR A 94 6.91 0.39 4.79
N GLY A 95 6.33 0.89 5.89
CA GLY A 95 6.52 2.27 6.33
C GLY A 95 7.99 2.56 6.66
N ILE A 96 8.62 1.74 7.49
CA ILE A 96 10.03 1.91 7.88
C ILE A 96 10.96 1.75 6.67
N ALA A 97 10.77 0.69 5.86
CA ALA A 97 11.60 0.49 4.67
C ALA A 97 11.47 1.67 3.69
N GLY A 98 10.23 2.13 3.45
CA GLY A 98 9.96 3.31 2.62
C GLY A 98 10.60 4.57 3.18
N GLY A 99 10.46 4.81 4.49
CA GLY A 99 11.02 5.96 5.19
C GLY A 99 12.55 5.99 5.18
N LEU A 100 13.21 4.86 5.40
CA LEU A 100 14.68 4.77 5.33
C LEU A 100 15.23 5.08 3.94
N VAL A 101 14.62 4.50 2.91
CA VAL A 101 15.01 4.77 1.52
C VAL A 101 14.73 6.24 1.17
N MET A 102 13.60 6.77 1.60
CA MET A 102 13.25 8.19 1.43
C MET A 102 14.24 9.11 2.13
N LEU A 103 14.63 8.80 3.37
CA LEU A 103 15.62 9.57 4.12
C LEU A 103 16.97 9.59 3.39
N TYR A 104 17.43 8.46 2.85
CA TYR A 104 18.64 8.42 2.04
C TYR A 104 18.52 9.36 0.82
N GLY A 105 17.38 9.34 0.12
CA GLY A 105 17.13 10.25 -0.99
C GLY A 105 17.17 11.74 -0.59
N LEU A 106 16.58 12.06 0.56
CA LEU A 106 16.62 13.41 1.12
C LEU A 106 18.05 13.86 1.47
N MET A 107 18.83 12.99 2.12
CA MET A 107 20.24 13.29 2.44
C MET A 107 21.07 13.50 1.15
N LEU A 108 20.79 12.74 0.09
CA LEU A 108 21.45 12.88 -1.20
C LEU A 108 21.09 14.22 -1.88
N LEU A 109 19.82 14.65 -1.79
CA LEU A 109 19.40 15.99 -2.25
C LEU A 109 20.11 17.08 -1.48
N TYR A 110 20.15 16.97 -0.15
CA TYR A 110 20.85 17.95 0.68
C TYR A 110 22.36 18.01 0.38
N TYR A 111 23.00 16.85 0.23
CA TYR A 111 24.42 16.78 -0.16
C TYR A 111 24.68 17.46 -1.51
N THR A 112 23.74 17.31 -2.46
CA THR A 112 23.92 17.84 -3.82
C THR A 112 23.58 19.31 -3.94
N PHE A 113 22.54 19.78 -3.22
CA PHE A 113 21.99 21.14 -3.38
C PHE A 113 22.06 22.02 -2.12
N SER A 114 22.56 21.49 -1.01
CA SER A 114 22.69 22.17 0.29
C SER A 114 21.39 22.85 0.79
N SER A 115 20.23 22.27 0.45
CA SER A 115 18.90 22.79 0.81
C SER A 115 17.89 21.69 1.06
N TRP A 116 16.96 21.95 1.98
CA TRP A 116 15.75 21.14 2.20
C TRP A 116 14.52 21.72 1.50
N ASP A 117 14.63 22.96 1.01
CA ASP A 117 13.52 23.61 0.33
C ASP A 117 13.48 23.23 -1.14
N LEU A 118 12.35 22.66 -1.55
CA LEU A 118 12.15 22.14 -2.89
C LEU A 118 12.23 23.21 -3.99
N THR A 119 11.85 24.46 -3.67
CA THR A 119 11.96 25.57 -4.63
C THR A 119 13.41 25.98 -4.87
N SER A 120 14.21 26.00 -3.81
CA SER A 120 15.65 26.23 -3.89
C SER A 120 16.37 25.10 -4.63
N ILE A 121 15.99 23.83 -4.36
CA ILE A 121 16.51 22.67 -5.08
C ILE A 121 16.17 22.76 -6.58
N ARG A 122 14.92 23.13 -6.93
CA ARG A 122 14.50 23.34 -8.32
C ARG A 122 15.35 24.39 -9.03
N MET A 123 15.54 25.54 -8.39
CA MET A 123 16.38 26.61 -8.95
C MET A 123 17.82 26.13 -9.16
N ALA A 124 18.44 25.55 -8.15
CA ALA A 124 19.80 25.03 -8.24
C ALA A 124 19.94 23.95 -9.32
N TRP A 125 18.94 23.07 -9.48
CA TRP A 125 18.87 22.07 -10.55
C TRP A 125 18.85 22.71 -11.95
N GLN A 126 18.08 23.79 -12.13
CA GLN A 126 18.01 24.47 -13.43
C GLN A 126 19.37 25.01 -13.89
N PHE A 127 20.21 25.45 -12.96
CA PHE A 127 21.57 25.93 -13.26
C PHE A 127 22.58 24.80 -13.52
N ASN A 128 22.36 23.61 -12.93
CA ASN A 128 23.29 22.48 -12.96
C ASN A 128 22.82 21.32 -13.85
N ARG A 129 21.88 21.53 -14.77
CA ARG A 129 21.29 20.47 -15.61
C ARG A 129 22.29 19.68 -16.44
N ASN A 130 23.40 20.32 -16.83
CA ASN A 130 24.42 19.71 -17.68
C ASN A 130 25.50 18.95 -16.91
N ASP A 131 25.48 18.97 -15.56
CA ASP A 131 26.41 18.20 -14.75
C ASP A 131 25.90 16.75 -14.59
N PRO A 132 26.61 15.74 -15.16
CA PRO A 132 26.19 14.34 -15.07
C PRO A 132 26.14 13.80 -13.64
N GLY A 133 26.99 14.35 -12.74
CA GLY A 133 27.01 13.95 -11.33
C GLY A 133 25.75 14.44 -10.59
N VAL A 134 25.39 15.70 -10.79
CA VAL A 134 24.17 16.29 -10.23
C VAL A 134 22.92 15.58 -10.78
N GLN A 135 22.89 15.34 -12.10
CA GLN A 135 21.80 14.62 -12.74
C GLN A 135 21.61 13.22 -12.15
N ARG A 136 22.67 12.42 -12.05
CA ARG A 136 22.65 11.09 -11.46
C ARG A 136 22.12 11.12 -10.02
N ASN A 137 22.63 12.03 -9.20
CA ASN A 137 22.19 12.16 -7.81
C ASN A 137 20.71 12.53 -7.70
N LEU A 138 20.22 13.42 -8.57
CA LEU A 138 18.80 13.80 -8.61
C LEU A 138 17.91 12.61 -8.95
N TYR A 139 18.27 11.80 -9.96
CA TYR A 139 17.49 10.60 -10.32
C TYR A 139 17.50 9.55 -9.22
N ILE A 140 18.64 9.31 -8.56
CA ILE A 140 18.71 8.38 -7.43
C ILE A 140 17.85 8.88 -6.27
N ALA A 141 17.98 10.15 -5.91
CA ALA A 141 17.17 10.75 -4.85
C ALA A 141 15.68 10.73 -5.19
N GLY A 142 15.31 11.08 -6.43
CA GLY A 142 13.95 11.01 -6.91
C GLY A 142 13.37 9.60 -6.82
N ALA A 143 14.12 8.58 -7.24
CA ALA A 143 13.70 7.17 -7.14
C ALA A 143 13.50 6.75 -5.67
N CYS A 144 14.36 7.19 -4.76
CA CYS A 144 14.22 6.93 -3.33
C CYS A 144 12.97 7.60 -2.74
N LEU A 145 12.70 8.84 -3.12
CA LEU A 145 11.49 9.57 -2.71
C LEU A 145 10.23 8.91 -3.28
N LEU A 146 10.26 8.51 -4.57
CA LEU A 146 9.16 7.80 -5.22
C LEU A 146 8.89 6.46 -4.54
N PHE A 147 9.94 5.75 -4.11
CA PHE A 147 9.78 4.51 -3.34
C PHE A 147 9.01 4.77 -2.03
N GLY A 148 9.43 5.75 -1.23
CA GLY A 148 8.78 6.07 0.07
C GLY A 148 7.35 6.56 -0.09
N TYR A 149 7.12 7.56 -0.95
CA TYR A 149 5.78 8.08 -1.22
C TYR A 149 4.88 7.04 -1.90
N GLY A 150 5.41 6.28 -2.86
CA GLY A 150 4.70 5.22 -3.55
C GLY A 150 4.29 4.06 -2.63
N ALA A 151 5.17 3.65 -1.73
CA ALA A 151 4.86 2.65 -0.71
C ALA A 151 3.71 3.11 0.19
N LYS A 152 3.70 4.37 0.63
CA LYS A 152 2.62 4.95 1.43
C LYS A 152 1.31 5.07 0.65
N ALA A 153 1.38 5.43 -0.63
CA ALA A 153 0.21 5.48 -1.50
C ALA A 153 -0.38 4.10 -1.78
N GLY A 154 0.40 3.03 -1.69
CA GLY A 154 0.02 1.69 -2.11
C GLY A 154 0.22 1.46 -3.61
N MET A 155 1.26 2.08 -4.20
CA MET A 155 1.67 1.89 -5.58
C MET A 155 2.28 0.50 -5.80
N PHE A 156 2.03 -0.12 -6.94
CA PHE A 156 2.73 -1.34 -7.36
C PHE A 156 4.25 -1.07 -7.51
N PRO A 157 5.11 -1.96 -7.04
CA PRO A 157 4.85 -3.25 -6.37
C PRO A 157 4.63 -3.18 -4.85
N PHE A 158 4.71 -2.04 -4.20
CA PHE A 158 4.74 -1.83 -2.74
C PHE A 158 3.36 -1.81 -2.06
N HIS A 159 2.32 -2.30 -2.73
CA HIS A 159 0.91 -2.23 -2.32
C HIS A 159 0.45 -3.32 -1.35
N THR A 160 1.25 -4.37 -1.12
CA THR A 160 0.77 -5.62 -0.52
C THR A 160 0.32 -5.49 0.94
N TRP A 161 0.81 -4.48 1.67
CA TRP A 161 0.36 -4.16 3.02
C TRP A 161 -1.09 -3.62 3.06
N LEU A 162 -1.54 -2.98 1.98
CA LEU A 162 -2.76 -2.17 1.97
C LEU A 162 -4.04 -2.99 2.17
N PRO A 163 -4.29 -4.13 1.46
CA PRO A 163 -5.52 -4.89 1.60
C PRO A 163 -5.72 -5.47 3.00
N ASP A 164 -4.68 -6.05 3.57
CA ASP A 164 -4.78 -6.68 4.89
C ASP A 164 -4.86 -5.63 6.01
N THR A 165 -4.11 -4.52 5.90
CA THR A 165 -4.17 -3.40 6.86
C THR A 165 -5.55 -2.74 6.88
N TYR A 166 -6.15 -2.50 5.71
CA TYR A 166 -7.49 -1.90 5.64
C TYR A 166 -8.59 -2.84 6.16
N THR A 167 -8.41 -4.14 5.96
CA THR A 167 -9.35 -5.13 6.48
C THR A 167 -9.26 -5.25 8.01
N ALA A 168 -8.03 -5.23 8.54
CA ALA A 168 -7.74 -5.38 9.96
C ALA A 168 -8.04 -4.13 10.78
N ALA A 169 -7.80 -2.94 10.23
CA ALA A 169 -8.00 -1.69 10.97
C ALA A 169 -9.45 -1.49 11.41
N PRO A 170 -9.70 -0.83 12.56
CA PRO A 170 -11.05 -0.44 12.97
C PRO A 170 -11.74 0.40 11.89
N PRO A 171 -13.07 0.38 11.78
CA PRO A 171 -13.80 1.03 10.69
C PRO A 171 -13.42 2.50 10.46
N VAL A 172 -13.39 3.32 11.52
CA VAL A 172 -12.99 4.73 11.42
C VAL A 172 -11.50 4.86 11.01
N GLY A 173 -10.64 4.00 11.55
CA GLY A 173 -9.22 3.92 11.17
C GLY A 173 -9.05 3.58 9.68
N THR A 174 -9.79 2.60 9.17
CA THR A 174 -9.78 2.24 7.74
C THR A 174 -10.24 3.40 6.86
N THR A 175 -11.30 4.08 7.28
CA THR A 175 -11.82 5.26 6.56
C THR A 175 -10.74 6.34 6.46
N LEU A 176 -10.03 6.63 7.55
CA LEU A 176 -8.95 7.62 7.59
C LEU A 176 -7.74 7.18 6.74
N LEU A 177 -7.32 5.91 6.85
CA LEU A 177 -6.21 5.35 6.05
C LEU A 177 -6.46 5.54 4.55
N SER A 178 -7.68 5.23 4.09
CA SER A 178 -8.02 5.26 2.67
C SER A 178 -8.33 6.67 2.15
N SER A 179 -9.09 7.48 2.90
CA SER A 179 -9.50 8.80 2.45
C SER A 179 -8.39 9.84 2.58
N LEU A 180 -7.44 9.66 3.51
CA LEU A 180 -6.47 10.68 3.88
C LEU A 180 -5.02 10.22 3.74
N LEU A 181 -4.59 9.16 4.47
CA LEU A 181 -3.17 8.81 4.54
C LEU A 181 -2.56 8.44 3.19
N SER A 182 -3.28 7.71 2.35
CA SER A 182 -2.82 7.39 0.99
C SER A 182 -2.55 8.64 0.14
N LYS A 183 -3.23 9.77 0.44
CA LYS A 183 -3.06 11.04 -0.28
C LYS A 183 -1.77 11.76 0.06
N THR A 184 -1.17 11.49 1.21
CA THR A 184 0.16 12.04 1.52
C THR A 184 1.24 11.46 0.60
N GLY A 185 1.16 10.15 0.28
CA GLY A 185 2.03 9.54 -0.72
C GLY A 185 1.78 10.05 -2.14
N ILE A 186 0.50 10.25 -2.52
CA ILE A 186 0.13 10.87 -3.80
C ILE A 186 0.66 12.30 -3.89
N TYR A 187 0.44 13.12 -2.85
CA TYR A 187 0.91 14.49 -2.78
C TYR A 187 2.43 14.57 -2.93
N GLY A 188 3.19 13.74 -2.18
CA GLY A 188 4.64 13.71 -2.29
C GLY A 188 5.11 13.31 -3.70
N THR A 189 4.50 12.27 -4.30
CA THR A 189 4.81 11.86 -5.69
C THR A 189 4.51 12.99 -6.69
N MET A 190 3.37 13.65 -6.54
CA MET A 190 2.99 14.80 -7.37
C MET A 190 3.99 15.95 -7.21
N LEU A 191 4.35 16.27 -5.96
CA LEU A 191 5.24 17.39 -5.64
C LEU A 191 6.62 17.21 -6.29
N ILE A 192 7.24 16.03 -6.14
CA ILE A 192 8.56 15.77 -6.75
C ILE A 192 8.47 15.73 -8.28
N THR A 193 7.43 15.12 -8.84
CA THR A 193 7.26 14.99 -10.29
C THR A 193 7.10 16.37 -10.95
N ILE A 194 6.21 17.20 -10.43
CA ILE A 194 5.92 18.53 -11.01
C ILE A 194 7.08 19.51 -10.77
N THR A 195 7.83 19.36 -9.69
CA THR A 195 8.84 20.35 -9.32
C THR A 195 10.24 19.99 -9.85
N LEU A 196 10.66 18.73 -9.71
CA LEU A 196 12.02 18.31 -10.06
C LEU A 196 12.09 17.63 -11.43
N PHE A 197 11.05 16.92 -11.84
CA PHE A 197 11.00 16.10 -13.06
C PHE A 197 9.92 16.57 -14.05
N GLU A 198 9.62 17.90 -14.03
CA GLU A 198 8.68 18.51 -14.97
C GLU A 198 9.14 18.25 -16.41
N ALA A 199 8.23 17.66 -17.22
CA ALA A 199 8.48 17.27 -18.61
C ALA A 199 9.67 16.31 -18.83
N ASP A 200 10.18 15.67 -17.78
CA ASP A 200 11.20 14.62 -17.93
C ASP A 200 10.58 13.34 -18.47
N ARG A 201 11.00 12.97 -19.68
CA ARG A 201 10.42 11.82 -20.40
C ARG A 201 10.63 10.51 -19.66
N SER A 202 11.85 10.24 -19.21
CA SER A 202 12.22 8.97 -18.58
C SER A 202 11.50 8.76 -17.27
N TRP A 203 11.43 9.82 -16.46
CA TRP A 203 10.71 9.83 -15.19
C TRP A 203 9.21 9.56 -15.39
N ASN A 204 8.58 10.34 -16.26
CA ASN A 204 7.13 10.28 -16.44
C ASN A 204 6.68 8.98 -17.11
N VAL A 205 7.48 8.40 -18.04
CA VAL A 205 7.22 7.05 -18.58
C VAL A 205 7.29 5.99 -17.48
N THR A 206 8.31 6.06 -16.63
CA THR A 206 8.45 5.10 -15.51
C THR A 206 7.27 5.20 -14.56
N LEU A 207 6.87 6.42 -14.19
CA LEU A 207 5.70 6.64 -13.33
C LEU A 207 4.41 6.16 -14.01
N MET A 208 4.24 6.39 -15.31
CA MET A 208 3.09 5.91 -16.08
C MET A 208 3.00 4.38 -16.08
N ILE A 209 4.10 3.68 -16.30
CA ILE A 209 4.12 2.21 -16.25
C ILE A 209 3.74 1.70 -14.86
N LEU A 210 4.30 2.27 -13.80
CA LEU A 210 3.96 1.92 -12.41
C LEU A 210 2.48 2.21 -12.10
N ALA A 211 1.95 3.31 -12.60
CA ALA A 211 0.55 3.69 -12.47
C ALA A 211 -0.38 2.69 -13.17
N LEU A 212 -0.10 2.34 -14.42
CA LEU A 212 -0.86 1.35 -15.19
C LEU A 212 -0.85 -0.03 -14.52
N CYS A 213 0.31 -0.49 -14.05
CA CYS A 213 0.41 -1.73 -13.26
C CYS A 213 -0.44 -1.65 -11.98
N THR A 214 -0.41 -0.50 -11.28
CA THR A 214 -1.20 -0.28 -10.07
C THR A 214 -2.70 -0.34 -10.35
N MET A 215 -3.15 0.27 -11.47
CA MET A 215 -4.55 0.24 -11.91
C MET A 215 -5.03 -1.18 -12.19
N VAL A 216 -4.27 -1.92 -13.02
CA VAL A 216 -4.65 -3.28 -13.46
C VAL A 216 -4.67 -4.24 -12.28
N VAL A 217 -3.60 -4.29 -11.48
CA VAL A 217 -3.49 -5.19 -10.34
C VAL A 217 -4.58 -4.90 -9.31
N GLY A 218 -4.76 -3.62 -8.94
CA GLY A 218 -5.82 -3.23 -8.00
C GLY A 218 -7.22 -3.59 -8.51
N GLY A 219 -7.54 -3.30 -9.77
CA GLY A 219 -8.84 -3.62 -10.37
C GLY A 219 -9.11 -5.12 -10.47
N ALA A 220 -8.12 -5.91 -10.88
CA ALA A 220 -8.24 -7.36 -11.02
C ALA A 220 -8.48 -8.04 -9.67
N PHE A 221 -7.69 -7.70 -8.64
CA PHE A 221 -7.87 -8.29 -7.30
C PHE A 221 -9.17 -7.85 -6.62
N ALA A 222 -9.66 -6.62 -6.89
CA ALA A 222 -10.95 -6.16 -6.37
C ALA A 222 -12.12 -7.04 -6.85
N ILE A 223 -12.07 -7.54 -8.10
CA ILE A 223 -13.10 -8.43 -8.65
C ILE A 223 -13.24 -9.72 -7.83
N PHE A 224 -12.15 -10.29 -7.34
CA PHE A 224 -12.15 -11.59 -6.68
C PHE A 224 -12.23 -11.51 -5.15
N ALA A 225 -12.15 -10.32 -4.56
CA ALA A 225 -12.24 -10.16 -3.10
C ALA A 225 -13.64 -10.54 -2.57
N THR A 226 -13.69 -11.32 -1.49
CA THR A 226 -14.92 -11.80 -0.83
C THR A 226 -15.30 -10.99 0.41
N ASP A 227 -14.40 -10.17 0.91
CA ASP A 227 -14.63 -9.22 2.00
C ASP A 227 -14.81 -7.79 1.45
N MET A 228 -15.78 -7.03 1.99
CA MET A 228 -16.08 -5.68 1.54
C MET A 228 -14.90 -4.72 1.74
N LYS A 229 -14.24 -4.74 2.90
CA LYS A 229 -13.09 -3.87 3.17
C LYS A 229 -11.91 -4.22 2.25
N LYS A 230 -11.69 -5.52 2.00
CA LYS A 230 -10.64 -6.00 1.09
C LYS A 230 -10.90 -5.59 -0.35
N LEU A 231 -12.15 -5.72 -0.82
CA LEU A 231 -12.58 -5.21 -2.14
C LEU A 231 -12.32 -3.70 -2.24
N LEU A 232 -12.75 -2.94 -1.25
CA LEU A 232 -12.55 -1.50 -1.21
C LEU A 232 -11.08 -1.10 -1.11
N ALA A 233 -10.22 -1.90 -0.46
CA ALA A 233 -8.79 -1.70 -0.40
C ALA A 233 -8.14 -1.84 -1.79
N TYR A 234 -8.40 -2.93 -2.50
CA TYR A 234 -7.93 -3.12 -3.88
C TYR A 234 -8.51 -2.08 -4.84
N SER A 235 -9.78 -1.69 -4.66
CA SER A 235 -10.35 -0.60 -5.45
C SER A 235 -9.68 0.75 -5.14
N SER A 236 -9.18 0.99 -3.90
CA SER A 236 -8.37 2.17 -3.59
C SER A 236 -7.06 2.14 -4.36
N MET A 237 -6.37 1.00 -4.39
CA MET A 237 -5.15 0.81 -5.18
C MET A 237 -5.39 1.13 -6.66
N SER A 238 -6.47 0.60 -7.26
CA SER A 238 -6.81 0.88 -8.66
C SER A 238 -7.01 2.37 -8.91
N GLN A 239 -7.75 3.08 -8.05
CA GLN A 239 -7.99 4.52 -8.20
C GLN A 239 -6.73 5.36 -7.93
N ILE A 240 -5.85 4.93 -7.03
CA ILE A 240 -4.54 5.55 -6.83
C ILE A 240 -3.72 5.44 -8.12
N GLY A 241 -3.79 4.30 -8.81
CA GLY A 241 -3.19 4.14 -10.13
C GLY A 241 -3.68 5.19 -11.14
N PHE A 242 -4.99 5.49 -11.19
CA PHE A 242 -5.53 6.57 -12.03
C PHE A 242 -4.95 7.94 -11.68
N ILE A 243 -4.80 8.24 -10.38
CA ILE A 243 -4.22 9.52 -9.95
C ILE A 243 -2.74 9.60 -10.32
N LEU A 244 -1.95 8.54 -10.09
CA LEU A 244 -0.54 8.47 -10.47
C LEU A 244 -0.35 8.57 -11.99
N PHE A 245 -1.27 7.96 -12.75
CA PHE A 245 -1.32 8.13 -14.20
C PHE A 245 -1.54 9.59 -14.59
N GLY A 246 -2.52 10.27 -13.98
CA GLY A 246 -2.73 11.69 -14.16
C GLY A 246 -1.48 12.53 -13.84
N ILE A 247 -0.74 12.20 -12.76
CA ILE A 247 0.52 12.87 -12.40
C ILE A 247 1.56 12.66 -13.51
N SER A 248 1.64 11.47 -14.11
CA SER A 248 2.64 11.16 -15.12
C SER A 248 2.43 11.87 -16.45
N ILE A 249 1.19 12.27 -16.77
CA ILE A 249 0.86 12.94 -18.04
C ILE A 249 0.70 14.44 -17.91
N CYS A 250 0.36 14.96 -16.73
CA CYS A 250 0.01 16.37 -16.55
C CYS A 250 1.14 17.35 -16.92
N THR A 251 2.40 16.93 -16.81
CA THR A 251 3.56 17.78 -17.15
C THR A 251 3.86 17.83 -18.65
N PHE A 252 3.26 16.95 -19.44
CA PHE A 252 3.39 16.91 -20.91
C PHE A 252 2.20 17.52 -21.64
N SER A 253 1.05 17.61 -20.99
CA SER A 253 -0.09 18.33 -21.53
C SER A 253 0.24 19.83 -21.54
N ARG A 254 0.01 20.48 -22.68
CA ARG A 254 0.18 21.95 -22.82
C ARG A 254 -0.91 22.71 -22.07
N GLU A 255 -2.02 22.06 -21.79
CA GLU A 255 -3.15 22.63 -21.09
C GLU A 255 -3.17 22.23 -19.62
N THR A 256 -3.77 23.06 -18.78
CA THR A 256 -3.93 22.80 -17.34
C THR A 256 -4.93 21.70 -17.03
N THR A 257 -5.62 21.16 -18.03
CA THR A 257 -6.68 20.14 -17.94
C THR A 257 -6.20 18.88 -17.21
N GLY A 258 -4.99 18.39 -17.53
CA GLY A 258 -4.41 17.23 -16.86
C GLY A 258 -4.18 17.44 -15.35
N TYR A 259 -3.73 18.63 -14.95
CA TYR A 259 -3.58 19.00 -13.54
C TYR A 259 -4.92 19.01 -12.79
N TYR A 260 -5.93 19.64 -13.37
CA TYR A 260 -7.27 19.67 -12.76
C TYR A 260 -7.90 18.29 -12.72
N GLY A 261 -7.79 17.49 -13.78
CA GLY A 261 -8.30 16.13 -13.82
C GLY A 261 -7.74 15.25 -12.71
N MET A 262 -6.41 15.28 -12.52
CA MET A 262 -5.72 14.54 -11.46
C MET A 262 -6.16 14.99 -10.06
N ILE A 263 -6.21 16.31 -9.79
CA ILE A 263 -6.58 16.87 -8.50
C ILE A 263 -8.05 16.55 -8.17
N PHE A 264 -8.96 16.76 -9.12
CA PHE A 264 -10.37 16.42 -8.94
C PHE A 264 -10.56 14.92 -8.73
N HIS A 265 -9.77 14.08 -9.40
CA HIS A 265 -9.84 12.64 -9.17
C HIS A 265 -9.34 12.25 -7.77
N ALA A 266 -8.32 12.91 -7.24
CA ALA A 266 -7.84 12.69 -5.87
C ALA A 266 -8.91 13.08 -4.83
N ALA A 267 -9.62 14.21 -5.02
CA ALA A 267 -10.74 14.61 -4.17
C ALA A 267 -11.93 13.64 -4.28
N ASN A 268 -12.35 13.34 -5.50
CA ASN A 268 -13.44 12.41 -5.78
C ASN A 268 -13.17 11.04 -5.14
N HIS A 269 -11.95 10.51 -5.29
CA HIS A 269 -11.53 9.27 -4.67
C HIS A 269 -11.66 9.34 -3.15
N SER A 270 -11.27 10.45 -2.51
CA SER A 270 -11.42 10.62 -1.05
C SER A 270 -12.90 10.60 -0.65
N ILE A 271 -13.77 11.30 -1.37
CA ILE A 271 -15.21 11.36 -1.10
C ILE A 271 -15.86 9.98 -1.28
N PHE A 272 -15.57 9.27 -2.38
CA PHE A 272 -16.09 7.92 -2.60
C PHE A 272 -15.66 6.96 -1.49
N LYS A 273 -14.40 7.04 -1.06
CA LYS A 273 -13.88 6.19 0.02
C LYS A 273 -14.46 6.55 1.37
N LEU A 274 -14.71 7.82 1.64
CA LEU A 274 -15.43 8.25 2.84
C LEU A 274 -16.83 7.61 2.88
N ILE A 275 -17.59 7.66 1.79
CA ILE A 275 -18.92 7.03 1.73
C ILE A 275 -18.80 5.53 1.95
N LEU A 276 -18.00 4.84 1.14
CA LEU A 276 -17.97 3.39 1.08
C LEU A 276 -17.40 2.75 2.36
N PHE A 277 -16.32 3.30 2.94
CA PHE A 277 -15.76 2.77 4.19
C PHE A 277 -16.57 3.16 5.42
N THR A 278 -17.25 4.32 5.42
CA THR A 278 -18.21 4.65 6.48
C THR A 278 -19.38 3.67 6.47
N VAL A 279 -19.91 3.34 5.28
CA VAL A 279 -20.96 2.30 5.14
C VAL A 279 -20.43 0.93 5.58
N ALA A 280 -19.20 0.55 5.21
CA ALA A 280 -18.60 -0.68 5.69
C ALA A 280 -18.47 -0.72 7.23
N GLY A 281 -18.18 0.42 7.85
CA GLY A 281 -18.18 0.57 9.31
C GLY A 281 -19.57 0.41 9.94
N VAL A 282 -20.60 0.98 9.33
CA VAL A 282 -22.00 0.80 9.76
C VAL A 282 -22.40 -0.68 9.66
N ILE A 283 -22.04 -1.33 8.54
CA ILE A 283 -22.33 -2.76 8.34
C ILE A 283 -21.62 -3.60 9.40
N PHE A 284 -20.34 -3.34 9.64
CA PHE A 284 -19.57 -4.04 10.66
C PHE A 284 -20.18 -3.88 12.05
N ALA A 285 -20.65 -2.68 12.42
CA ALA A 285 -21.32 -2.45 13.69
C ALA A 285 -22.64 -3.23 13.81
N MET A 286 -23.37 -3.43 12.72
CA MET A 286 -24.66 -4.14 12.70
C MET A 286 -24.53 -5.66 12.57
N ALA A 287 -23.53 -6.14 11.81
CA ALA A 287 -23.38 -7.53 11.44
C ALA A 287 -22.19 -8.24 12.11
N GLY A 288 -21.23 -7.49 12.71
CA GLY A 288 -20.00 -8.04 13.26
C GLY A 288 -19.00 -8.53 12.21
N THR A 289 -19.31 -8.43 10.92
CA THR A 289 -18.51 -8.92 9.80
C THR A 289 -18.63 -8.00 8.59
N THR A 290 -17.65 -8.08 7.68
CA THR A 290 -17.67 -7.42 6.36
C THR A 290 -17.65 -8.43 5.19
N ASN A 291 -17.86 -9.72 5.47
CA ASN A 291 -17.92 -10.76 4.46
C ASN A 291 -19.15 -10.58 3.57
N LEU A 292 -18.95 -10.43 2.25
CA LEU A 292 -20.00 -10.19 1.26
C LEU A 292 -21.07 -11.30 1.20
N ASN A 293 -20.73 -12.52 1.62
CA ASN A 293 -21.66 -13.65 1.64
C ASN A 293 -22.65 -13.58 2.81
N GLN A 294 -22.39 -12.75 3.79
CA GLN A 294 -23.16 -12.72 5.04
C GLN A 294 -23.96 -11.42 5.22
N ILE A 295 -23.36 -10.29 4.81
CA ILE A 295 -23.88 -8.96 5.16
C ILE A 295 -25.16 -8.54 4.42
N GLY A 296 -25.47 -9.14 3.28
CA GLY A 296 -26.64 -8.80 2.48
C GLY A 296 -27.97 -8.96 3.23
N SER A 297 -28.08 -9.93 4.16
CA SER A 297 -29.27 -10.12 5.00
C SER A 297 -29.60 -8.94 5.92
N VAL A 298 -28.57 -8.20 6.34
CA VAL A 298 -28.68 -7.10 7.31
C VAL A 298 -29.04 -5.76 6.65
N ILE A 299 -28.56 -5.52 5.41
CA ILE A 299 -28.60 -4.19 4.80
C ILE A 299 -29.47 -4.06 3.55
N ARG A 300 -29.94 -5.17 3.01
CA ARG A 300 -30.66 -5.22 1.73
C ARG A 300 -31.80 -4.21 1.62
N GLU A 301 -32.59 -4.06 2.68
CA GLU A 301 -33.75 -3.17 2.73
C GLU A 301 -33.44 -1.75 3.22
N LYS A 302 -32.18 -1.45 3.56
CA LYS A 302 -31.76 -0.16 4.10
C LYS A 302 -31.51 0.85 2.96
N TRP A 303 -32.60 1.39 2.39
CA TRP A 303 -32.55 2.34 1.29
C TRP A 303 -31.67 3.56 1.57
N TYR A 304 -31.58 4.02 2.81
CA TYR A 304 -30.76 5.15 3.23
C TYR A 304 -29.25 4.87 3.15
N LEU A 305 -28.81 3.62 3.07
CA LEU A 305 -27.43 3.21 2.75
C LEU A 305 -27.27 2.87 1.27
N LYS A 306 -28.33 2.32 0.65
CA LYS A 306 -28.32 1.89 -0.75
C LYS A 306 -28.04 3.05 -1.71
N ILE A 307 -28.68 4.21 -1.49
CA ILE A 307 -28.53 5.39 -2.36
C ILE A 307 -27.10 5.97 -2.29
N PRO A 308 -26.52 6.29 -1.12
CA PRO A 308 -25.13 6.75 -1.06
C PRO A 308 -24.12 5.78 -1.65
N VAL A 309 -24.29 4.46 -1.46
CA VAL A 309 -23.42 3.44 -2.07
C VAL A 309 -23.58 3.43 -3.58
N ALA A 310 -24.82 3.53 -4.12
CA ALA A 310 -25.06 3.61 -5.55
C ALA A 310 -24.40 4.85 -6.17
N VAL A 311 -24.56 6.01 -5.54
CA VAL A 311 -23.94 7.28 -5.98
C VAL A 311 -22.42 7.16 -6.00
N ALA A 312 -21.81 6.63 -4.95
CA ALA A 312 -20.37 6.42 -4.88
C ALA A 312 -19.88 5.39 -5.93
N ALA A 313 -20.63 4.31 -6.16
CA ALA A 313 -20.31 3.29 -7.14
C ALA A 313 -20.39 3.82 -8.58
N LEU A 314 -21.44 4.55 -8.92
CA LEU A 314 -21.62 5.18 -10.23
C LEU A 314 -20.59 6.29 -10.47
N GLY A 315 -20.32 7.11 -9.44
CA GLY A 315 -19.29 8.13 -9.50
C GLY A 315 -17.91 7.54 -9.72
N MET A 316 -17.52 6.52 -8.96
CA MET A 316 -16.24 5.84 -9.12
C MET A 316 -16.15 5.12 -10.48
N GLY A 317 -17.25 4.57 -10.97
CA GLY A 317 -17.37 3.98 -12.31
C GLY A 317 -17.14 4.97 -13.45
N GLY A 318 -17.25 6.27 -13.19
CA GLY A 318 -17.14 7.31 -14.21
C GLY A 318 -18.40 7.43 -15.08
N VAL A 319 -19.56 7.16 -14.49
CA VAL A 319 -20.85 7.33 -15.17
C VAL A 319 -21.15 8.82 -15.35
N PRO A 320 -21.57 9.29 -16.54
CA PRO A 320 -22.01 10.67 -16.75
C PRO A 320 -23.01 11.12 -15.67
N LEU A 321 -23.06 12.40 -15.36
CA LEU A 321 -23.77 13.04 -14.26
C LEU A 321 -23.11 12.98 -12.88
N PHE A 322 -22.06 12.18 -12.69
CA PHE A 322 -21.33 12.11 -11.44
C PHE A 322 -19.93 12.73 -11.56
N SER A 323 -19.40 13.25 -10.46
CA SER A 323 -18.11 13.97 -10.42
C SER A 323 -16.92 13.14 -10.92
N GLY A 324 -16.97 11.81 -10.76
CA GLY A 324 -15.92 10.90 -11.23
C GLY A 324 -15.81 10.83 -12.76
N TYR A 325 -16.91 11.05 -13.49
CA TYR A 325 -16.90 11.20 -14.94
C TYR A 325 -16.04 12.40 -15.36
N ILE A 326 -16.29 13.56 -14.75
CA ILE A 326 -15.57 14.80 -15.05
C ILE A 326 -14.05 14.60 -14.93
N SER A 327 -13.59 14.09 -13.78
CA SER A 327 -12.17 13.93 -13.52
C SER A 327 -11.50 12.87 -14.43
N LYS A 328 -12.18 11.76 -14.73
CA LYS A 328 -11.65 10.73 -15.63
C LYS A 328 -11.59 11.21 -17.09
N THR A 329 -12.60 11.95 -17.53
CA THR A 329 -12.63 12.56 -18.88
C THR A 329 -11.46 13.53 -19.03
N MET A 330 -11.25 14.44 -18.09
CA MET A 330 -10.13 15.38 -18.13
C MET A 330 -8.76 14.67 -18.21
N MET A 331 -8.57 13.58 -17.48
CA MET A 331 -7.32 12.79 -17.56
C MET A 331 -7.21 12.03 -18.89
N HIS A 332 -8.31 11.51 -19.43
CA HIS A 332 -8.33 10.82 -20.72
C HIS A 332 -8.00 11.77 -21.87
N GLU A 333 -8.65 12.93 -21.92
CA GLU A 333 -8.39 13.95 -22.94
C GLU A 333 -6.93 14.45 -22.86
N SER A 334 -6.43 14.71 -21.65
CA SER A 334 -5.03 15.07 -21.45
C SER A 334 -4.05 14.00 -21.99
N LEU A 335 -4.41 12.72 -21.92
CA LEU A 335 -3.64 11.63 -22.54
C LEU A 335 -3.62 11.74 -24.06
N MET A 336 -4.75 12.08 -24.68
CA MET A 336 -4.87 12.19 -26.14
C MET A 336 -4.06 13.35 -26.72
N GLU A 337 -3.84 14.42 -25.94
CA GLU A 337 -3.02 15.56 -26.34
C GLU A 337 -1.51 15.27 -26.35
N VAL A 338 -1.05 14.28 -25.61
CA VAL A 338 0.37 13.98 -25.46
C VAL A 338 0.92 13.20 -26.65
N SER A 339 1.50 13.91 -27.62
CA SER A 339 2.08 13.32 -28.85
C SER A 339 3.44 12.61 -28.63
N LEU A 340 4.06 12.75 -27.47
CA LEU A 340 5.45 12.37 -27.19
C LEU A 340 5.70 10.85 -27.22
N PHE A 341 4.64 10.02 -27.10
CA PHE A 341 4.73 8.58 -26.94
C PHE A 341 3.90 7.81 -27.96
N ARG A 342 3.94 8.24 -29.21
CA ARG A 342 3.09 7.75 -30.31
C ARG A 342 2.84 6.22 -30.35
N PHE A 343 3.80 5.40 -29.92
CA PHE A 343 3.64 3.94 -29.85
C PHE A 343 3.05 3.43 -28.53
N MET A 344 3.26 4.13 -27.41
CA MET A 344 2.79 3.70 -26.09
C MET A 344 1.38 4.24 -25.78
N MET A 345 0.98 5.35 -26.39
CA MET A 345 -0.29 6.02 -26.11
C MET A 345 -1.52 5.17 -26.38
N PRO A 346 -1.64 4.47 -27.52
CA PRO A 346 -2.80 3.62 -27.75
C PRO A 346 -2.92 2.49 -26.73
N ALA A 347 -1.79 1.90 -26.31
CA ALA A 347 -1.79 0.86 -25.28
C ALA A 347 -2.18 1.43 -23.91
N ALA A 348 -1.66 2.61 -23.54
CA ALA A 348 -2.00 3.27 -22.27
C ALA A 348 -3.49 3.67 -22.25
N GLU A 349 -4.04 4.15 -23.34
CA GLU A 349 -5.47 4.47 -23.49
C GLU A 349 -6.34 3.23 -23.30
N TRP A 350 -6.05 2.14 -24.00
CA TRP A 350 -6.81 0.90 -23.85
C TRP A 350 -6.73 0.32 -22.44
N ILE A 351 -5.56 0.39 -21.79
CA ILE A 351 -5.41 -0.04 -20.39
C ILE A 351 -6.22 0.89 -19.48
N PHE A 352 -6.20 2.21 -19.71
CA PHE A 352 -6.99 3.18 -18.95
C PHE A 352 -8.49 2.89 -19.05
N LEU A 353 -9.02 2.70 -20.27
CA LEU A 353 -10.42 2.37 -20.51
C LEU A 353 -10.79 1.00 -19.93
N PHE A 354 -9.93 -0.01 -20.08
CA PHE A 354 -10.11 -1.33 -19.51
C PHE A 354 -10.18 -1.28 -17.96
N CYS A 355 -9.29 -0.52 -17.33
CA CYS A 355 -9.32 -0.33 -15.87
C CYS A 355 -10.55 0.48 -15.42
N GLY A 356 -11.04 1.41 -16.24
CA GLY A 356 -12.34 2.02 -16.08
C GLY A 356 -13.45 0.97 -16.05
N GLY A 357 -13.42 0.00 -16.98
CA GLY A 357 -14.32 -1.15 -17.01
C GLY A 357 -14.19 -2.05 -15.77
N LEU A 358 -12.96 -2.39 -15.33
CA LEU A 358 -12.75 -3.13 -14.08
C LEU A 358 -13.41 -2.41 -12.90
N THR A 359 -13.33 -1.06 -12.87
CA THR A 359 -13.97 -0.25 -11.82
C THR A 359 -15.49 -0.45 -11.81
N VAL A 360 -16.14 -0.36 -12.96
CA VAL A 360 -17.58 -0.62 -13.06
C VAL A 360 -17.91 -2.04 -12.64
N ALA A 361 -17.13 -3.04 -13.05
CA ALA A 361 -17.37 -4.45 -12.76
C ALA A 361 -17.30 -4.76 -11.25
N TYR A 362 -16.26 -4.31 -10.54
CA TYR A 362 -16.16 -4.58 -9.10
C TYR A 362 -17.12 -3.73 -8.25
N MET A 363 -17.49 -2.53 -8.68
CA MET A 363 -18.52 -1.74 -8.02
C MET A 363 -19.91 -2.34 -8.21
N LEU A 364 -20.22 -2.84 -9.40
CA LEU A 364 -21.45 -3.58 -9.66
C LEU A 364 -21.52 -4.86 -8.84
N LYS A 365 -20.39 -5.61 -8.73
CA LYS A 365 -20.28 -6.76 -7.84
C LYS A 365 -20.62 -6.39 -6.40
N LEU A 366 -19.99 -5.32 -5.88
CA LEU A 366 -20.25 -4.85 -4.52
C LEU A 366 -21.72 -4.52 -4.32
N PHE A 367 -22.29 -3.71 -5.22
CA PHE A 367 -23.69 -3.29 -5.12
C PHE A 367 -24.68 -4.47 -5.15
N VAL A 368 -24.45 -5.44 -6.06
CA VAL A 368 -25.30 -6.63 -6.18
C VAL A 368 -25.16 -7.52 -4.94
N ALA A 369 -23.94 -7.73 -4.44
CA ALA A 369 -23.70 -8.51 -3.22
C ALA A 369 -24.40 -7.91 -1.99
N LEU A 370 -24.39 -6.58 -1.87
CA LEU A 370 -24.99 -5.88 -0.73
C LEU A 370 -26.53 -5.81 -0.79
N PHE A 371 -27.11 -5.51 -1.94
CA PHE A 371 -28.51 -5.11 -2.02
C PHE A 371 -29.43 -5.98 -2.89
N CYS A 372 -28.85 -6.85 -3.74
CA CYS A 372 -29.63 -7.66 -4.67
C CYS A 372 -29.56 -9.15 -4.36
N ASN A 373 -28.51 -9.62 -3.71
CA ASN A 373 -28.30 -11.04 -3.44
C ASN A 373 -29.17 -11.54 -2.29
N LYS A 374 -29.75 -12.74 -2.43
CA LYS A 374 -30.44 -13.45 -1.34
C LYS A 374 -29.36 -14.18 -0.51
N VAL A 375 -29.41 -14.05 0.79
CA VAL A 375 -28.52 -14.75 1.73
C VAL A 375 -29.33 -15.77 2.50
N ASP A 376 -28.89 -17.02 2.51
CA ASP A 376 -29.65 -18.15 3.09
C ASP A 376 -29.62 -18.20 4.61
N GLU A 377 -28.53 -17.72 5.22
CA GLU A 377 -28.39 -17.75 6.67
C GLU A 377 -28.45 -16.34 7.24
N PRO A 378 -29.53 -15.98 7.96
CA PRO A 378 -29.59 -14.72 8.67
C PRO A 378 -28.55 -14.72 9.79
N ILE A 379 -27.60 -13.80 9.73
CA ILE A 379 -26.68 -13.55 10.84
C ILE A 379 -27.49 -13.05 12.04
N GLN A 380 -27.14 -13.51 13.24
CA GLN A 380 -27.62 -12.86 14.45
C GLN A 380 -27.09 -11.43 14.45
N THR A 381 -27.99 -10.47 14.20
CA THR A 381 -27.63 -9.04 14.23
C THR A 381 -27.13 -8.68 15.61
N THR A 382 -26.09 -7.87 15.66
CA THR A 382 -25.63 -7.28 16.91
C THR A 382 -26.73 -6.39 17.51
N LYS A 383 -26.60 -5.97 18.77
CA LYS A 383 -27.58 -5.07 19.44
C LYS A 383 -27.69 -3.68 18.77
N GLU A 384 -26.78 -3.35 17.85
CA GLU A 384 -26.80 -2.07 17.14
C GLU A 384 -27.90 -2.02 16.08
N LYS A 385 -28.83 -1.08 16.26
CA LYS A 385 -30.03 -0.95 15.42
C LYS A 385 -29.79 -0.22 14.08
N GLY A 386 -28.65 0.44 13.88
CA GLY A 386 -28.35 1.19 12.67
C GLY A 386 -27.35 2.36 12.89
N PRO A 387 -27.07 3.14 11.84
CA PRO A 387 -26.19 4.29 11.92
C PRO A 387 -26.80 5.44 12.74
N SER A 388 -25.94 6.26 13.35
CA SER A 388 -26.36 7.51 13.97
C SER A 388 -26.85 8.50 12.91
N ILE A 389 -27.69 9.45 13.32
CA ILE A 389 -28.21 10.50 12.43
C ILE A 389 -27.06 11.33 11.82
N LEU A 390 -25.98 11.57 12.57
CA LEU A 390 -24.81 12.31 12.10
C LEU A 390 -24.12 11.58 10.94
N ILE A 391 -23.97 10.26 11.05
CA ILE A 391 -23.40 9.45 9.96
C ILE A 391 -24.28 9.53 8.72
N LEU A 392 -25.60 9.44 8.88
CA LEU A 392 -26.53 9.57 7.76
C LEU A 392 -26.41 10.94 7.09
N ILE A 393 -26.39 12.02 7.87
CA ILE A 393 -26.19 13.37 7.33
C ILE A 393 -24.89 13.43 6.53
N CYS A 394 -23.77 12.95 7.08
CA CYS A 394 -22.49 12.92 6.38
C CYS A 394 -22.57 12.14 5.06
N LEU A 395 -23.16 10.94 5.07
CA LEU A 395 -23.29 10.10 3.86
C LEU A 395 -24.11 10.80 2.76
N TRP A 396 -25.23 11.43 3.13
CA TRP A 396 -26.09 12.10 2.17
C TRP A 396 -25.48 13.40 1.65
N VAL A 397 -24.80 14.17 2.51
CA VAL A 397 -24.04 15.37 2.07
C VAL A 397 -22.93 14.98 1.10
N LEU A 398 -22.16 13.95 1.41
CA LEU A 398 -21.10 13.48 0.51
C LEU A 398 -21.69 12.97 -0.83
N ALA A 399 -22.80 12.24 -0.79
CA ALA A 399 -23.50 11.80 -2.00
C ALA A 399 -24.01 12.98 -2.83
N ALA A 400 -24.57 14.01 -2.19
CA ALA A 400 -24.97 15.24 -2.85
C ALA A 400 -23.79 15.95 -3.53
N ILE A 401 -22.62 16.04 -2.87
CA ILE A 401 -21.40 16.62 -3.44
C ILE A 401 -20.97 15.85 -4.71
N VAL A 402 -21.07 14.54 -4.72
CA VAL A 402 -20.73 13.72 -5.90
C VAL A 402 -21.65 14.02 -7.09
N VAL A 403 -22.95 14.16 -6.85
CA VAL A 403 -23.93 14.45 -7.89
C VAL A 403 -23.83 15.92 -8.36
N THR A 404 -23.80 16.87 -7.42
CA THR A 404 -23.71 18.29 -7.76
C THR A 404 -22.39 18.62 -8.47
N GLY A 405 -21.27 18.00 -8.06
CA GLY A 405 -19.97 18.16 -8.74
C GLY A 405 -19.98 17.64 -10.18
N GLY A 406 -20.70 16.55 -10.44
CA GLY A 406 -20.88 16.05 -11.80
C GLY A 406 -21.76 16.97 -12.66
N ILE A 407 -22.92 17.38 -12.14
CA ILE A 407 -23.84 18.31 -12.84
C ILE A 407 -23.15 19.65 -13.09
N MET A 408 -22.43 20.17 -12.08
CA MET A 408 -21.74 21.47 -12.21
C MET A 408 -20.70 21.44 -13.34
N GLY A 409 -19.92 20.38 -13.47
CA GLY A 409 -18.97 20.22 -14.58
C GLY A 409 -19.68 20.22 -15.94
N LEU A 410 -20.79 19.48 -16.06
CA LEU A 410 -21.58 19.43 -17.29
C LEU A 410 -22.24 20.76 -17.65
N VAL A 411 -22.62 21.57 -16.65
CA VAL A 411 -23.24 22.88 -16.86
C VAL A 411 -22.21 23.96 -17.20
N LEU A 412 -21.03 23.91 -16.57
CA LEU A 412 -19.99 24.92 -16.81
C LEU A 412 -19.34 24.77 -18.19
N GLU A 413 -19.09 23.53 -18.62
CA GLU A 413 -18.41 23.22 -19.88
C GLU A 413 -19.17 22.15 -20.70
N PRO A 414 -20.43 22.44 -21.13
CA PRO A 414 -21.26 21.42 -21.76
C PRO A 414 -20.70 20.96 -23.12
N ALA A 415 -20.12 21.88 -23.90
CA ALA A 415 -19.52 21.55 -25.19
C ALA A 415 -18.36 20.58 -25.08
N TYR A 416 -17.63 20.62 -23.96
CA TYR A 416 -16.52 19.73 -23.67
C TYR A 416 -17.01 18.38 -23.14
N PHE A 417 -17.79 18.36 -22.06
CA PHE A 417 -18.18 17.12 -21.37
C PHE A 417 -19.33 16.34 -22.04
N ILE A 418 -20.09 16.95 -22.94
CA ILE A 418 -21.18 16.29 -23.66
C ILE A 418 -20.80 15.99 -25.14
N SER A 419 -19.53 16.21 -25.51
CA SER A 419 -19.06 15.88 -26.86
C SER A 419 -19.11 14.37 -27.10
N PHE A 420 -19.26 13.97 -28.37
CA PHE A 420 -19.30 12.56 -28.74
C PHE A 420 -18.01 11.82 -28.33
N GLU A 421 -16.87 12.47 -28.44
CA GLU A 421 -15.56 11.87 -28.13
C GLU A 421 -15.40 11.57 -26.64
N THR A 422 -15.73 12.51 -25.76
CA THR A 422 -15.65 12.35 -24.32
C THR A 422 -16.64 11.31 -23.79
N LEU A 423 -17.88 11.31 -24.32
CA LEU A 423 -18.88 10.32 -23.98
C LEU A 423 -18.49 8.92 -24.48
N LYS A 424 -17.89 8.80 -25.67
CA LYS A 424 -17.43 7.53 -26.24
C LYS A 424 -16.47 6.81 -25.30
N GLY A 425 -15.45 7.50 -24.75
CA GLY A 425 -14.49 6.91 -23.80
C GLY A 425 -15.17 6.36 -22.54
N ALA A 426 -16.08 7.13 -21.95
CA ALA A 426 -16.84 6.68 -20.79
C ALA A 426 -17.74 5.48 -21.11
N MET A 427 -18.46 5.52 -22.24
CA MET A 427 -19.33 4.42 -22.68
C MET A 427 -18.56 3.13 -22.95
N ILE A 428 -17.38 3.20 -23.58
CA ILE A 428 -16.49 2.05 -23.79
C ILE A 428 -16.14 1.42 -22.44
N SER A 429 -15.70 2.21 -21.46
CA SER A 429 -15.39 1.72 -20.12
C SER A 429 -16.59 1.07 -19.45
N ILE A 430 -17.78 1.66 -19.53
CA ILE A 430 -19.01 1.13 -18.95
C ILE A 430 -19.38 -0.21 -19.62
N VAL A 431 -19.35 -0.29 -20.95
CA VAL A 431 -19.65 -1.51 -21.70
C VAL A 431 -18.66 -2.62 -21.34
N ILE A 432 -17.35 -2.34 -21.34
CA ILE A 432 -16.32 -3.29 -20.90
C ILE A 432 -16.64 -3.78 -19.48
N GLY A 433 -17.01 -2.88 -18.57
CA GLY A 433 -17.32 -3.25 -17.18
C GLY A 433 -18.55 -4.14 -17.06
N ILE A 434 -19.61 -3.87 -17.82
CA ILE A 434 -20.80 -4.73 -17.84
C ILE A 434 -20.46 -6.11 -18.42
N LEU A 435 -19.65 -6.18 -19.47
CA LEU A 435 -19.20 -7.43 -20.06
C LEU A 435 -18.33 -8.22 -19.07
N ILE A 436 -17.37 -7.58 -18.42
CA ILE A 436 -16.54 -8.23 -17.37
C ILE A 436 -17.44 -8.73 -16.23
N TYR A 437 -18.42 -7.94 -15.80
CA TYR A 437 -19.36 -8.37 -14.78
C TYR A 437 -20.17 -9.61 -15.22
N ALA A 438 -20.72 -9.58 -16.42
CA ALA A 438 -21.56 -10.66 -16.94
C ALA A 438 -20.78 -11.98 -17.18
N PHE A 439 -19.59 -11.89 -17.76
CA PHE A 439 -18.83 -13.07 -18.20
C PHE A 439 -17.77 -13.51 -17.20
N VAL A 440 -17.15 -12.61 -16.43
CA VAL A 440 -16.10 -12.94 -15.47
C VAL A 440 -16.68 -12.98 -14.04
N VAL A 441 -17.24 -11.87 -13.57
CA VAL A 441 -17.68 -11.76 -12.17
C VAL A 441 -18.79 -12.76 -11.88
N ARG A 442 -19.84 -12.77 -12.72
CA ARG A 442 -21.02 -13.63 -12.51
C ARG A 442 -20.72 -15.12 -12.68
N LYS A 443 -19.74 -15.50 -13.53
CA LYS A 443 -19.39 -16.91 -13.76
C LYS A 443 -18.26 -17.43 -12.88
N ALA A 444 -17.25 -16.61 -12.58
CA ALA A 444 -16.07 -17.04 -11.85
C ALA A 444 -16.07 -16.61 -10.38
N ALA A 445 -16.51 -15.37 -10.08
CA ALA A 445 -16.49 -14.84 -8.72
C ALA A 445 -17.77 -15.13 -7.93
N PHE A 446 -18.92 -15.41 -8.62
CA PHE A 446 -20.16 -15.85 -7.99
C PHE A 446 -20.47 -17.31 -8.34
N LEU A 447 -20.83 -18.11 -7.33
CA LEU A 447 -21.46 -19.42 -7.52
C LEU A 447 -22.96 -19.27 -7.32
N LYS A 448 -23.74 -19.71 -8.29
CA LYS A 448 -25.20 -19.81 -8.17
C LYS A 448 -25.52 -21.11 -7.45
N LYS A 449 -26.21 -21.03 -6.31
CA LYS A 449 -26.77 -22.17 -5.60
C LYS A 449 -28.09 -22.61 -6.23
N GLU A 450 -28.57 -23.79 -5.88
CA GLU A 450 -29.84 -24.37 -6.36
C GLU A 450 -31.06 -23.52 -6.00
N ASP A 451 -31.02 -22.80 -4.87
CA ASP A 451 -32.05 -21.88 -4.40
C ASP A 451 -32.04 -20.51 -5.13
N GLY A 452 -31.15 -20.32 -6.09
CA GLY A 452 -30.99 -19.09 -6.86
C GLY A 452 -30.15 -17.99 -6.20
N SER A 453 -29.64 -18.21 -5.00
CA SER A 453 -28.72 -17.28 -4.32
C SER A 453 -27.32 -17.33 -4.95
N PHE A 454 -26.55 -16.25 -4.77
CA PHE A 454 -25.18 -16.16 -5.26
C PHE A 454 -24.20 -16.04 -4.08
N VAL A 455 -23.18 -16.88 -4.08
CA VAL A 455 -22.10 -16.88 -3.08
C VAL A 455 -20.81 -16.42 -3.75
N CYS A 456 -20.14 -15.43 -3.15
CA CYS A 456 -18.82 -14.99 -3.58
C CYS A 456 -17.80 -16.10 -3.29
N ARG A 457 -17.05 -16.52 -4.30
CA ARG A 457 -16.04 -17.57 -4.21
C ARG A 457 -14.65 -16.93 -4.05
N GLU A 458 -13.83 -17.52 -3.19
CA GLU A 458 -12.38 -17.28 -3.21
C GLU A 458 -11.77 -17.98 -4.43
N VAL A 459 -11.52 -17.22 -5.49
CA VAL A 459 -10.90 -17.73 -6.73
C VAL A 459 -9.38 -17.69 -6.63
N ILE A 460 -8.85 -16.66 -5.96
CA ILE A 460 -7.42 -16.47 -5.81
C ILE A 460 -6.99 -17.11 -4.48
N PRO A 461 -6.13 -18.15 -4.52
CA PRO A 461 -5.62 -18.77 -3.30
C PRO A 461 -4.89 -17.76 -2.42
N SER A 462 -4.98 -17.92 -1.09
CA SER A 462 -4.36 -17.01 -0.12
C SER A 462 -2.83 -16.90 -0.26
N TRP A 463 -2.18 -17.92 -0.85
CA TRP A 463 -0.74 -17.90 -1.12
C TRP A 463 -0.37 -17.11 -2.39
N PHE A 464 -1.35 -16.86 -3.29
CA PHE A 464 -1.12 -16.13 -4.53
C PHE A 464 -1.15 -14.63 -4.27
N GLY A 465 0.00 -14.05 -4.06
CA GLY A 465 0.20 -12.63 -3.87
C GLY A 465 1.68 -12.32 -3.71
N LEU A 466 2.11 -11.13 -4.12
CA LEU A 466 3.52 -10.72 -4.02
C LEU A 466 4.04 -10.82 -2.59
N GLU A 467 3.18 -10.59 -1.60
CA GLU A 467 3.58 -10.73 -0.20
C GLU A 467 4.00 -12.16 0.14
N ASN A 468 3.18 -13.16 -0.22
CA ASN A 468 3.45 -14.55 0.12
C ASN A 468 4.46 -15.22 -0.81
N LEU A 469 4.48 -14.83 -2.10
CA LEU A 469 5.38 -15.41 -3.11
C LEU A 469 6.77 -14.78 -3.12
N VAL A 470 6.89 -13.48 -2.83
CA VAL A 470 8.14 -12.74 -2.99
C VAL A 470 8.62 -12.15 -1.66
N TYR A 471 7.81 -11.30 -1.02
CA TYR A 471 8.31 -10.50 0.10
C TYR A 471 8.52 -11.32 1.37
N ARG A 472 7.56 -12.15 1.78
CA ARG A 472 7.73 -13.01 2.96
C ARG A 472 8.89 -14.00 2.80
N PRO A 473 9.04 -14.74 1.69
CA PRO A 473 10.23 -15.57 1.48
C PRO A 473 11.52 -14.77 1.48
N PHE A 474 11.53 -13.60 0.86
CA PHE A 474 12.72 -12.74 0.82
C PHE A 474 13.10 -12.22 2.21
N PHE A 475 12.17 -11.53 2.90
CA PHE A 475 12.47 -10.88 4.18
C PHE A 475 12.53 -11.85 5.37
N LEU A 476 11.73 -12.92 5.37
CA LEU A 476 11.63 -13.84 6.52
C LEU A 476 12.49 -15.11 6.37
N LYS A 477 12.94 -15.45 5.14
CA LYS A 477 13.78 -16.63 4.91
C LYS A 477 15.12 -16.25 4.31
N LEU A 478 15.13 -15.60 3.14
CA LEU A 478 16.37 -15.32 2.41
C LEU A 478 17.24 -14.30 3.14
N LEU A 479 16.70 -13.16 3.54
CA LEU A 479 17.48 -12.11 4.22
C LEU A 479 18.05 -12.56 5.58
N PRO A 480 17.30 -13.22 6.48
CA PRO A 480 17.86 -13.80 7.70
C PRO A 480 18.89 -14.91 7.42
N PHE A 481 18.66 -15.72 6.37
CA PHE A 481 19.63 -16.73 5.94
C PHE A 481 20.96 -16.07 5.48
N LEU A 482 20.88 -15.05 4.62
CA LEU A 482 22.06 -14.30 4.18
C LEU A 482 22.75 -13.58 5.34
N GLY A 483 21.96 -12.97 6.26
CA GLY A 483 22.48 -12.35 7.47
C GLY A 483 23.20 -13.35 8.36
N ALA A 484 22.63 -14.53 8.59
CA ALA A 484 23.26 -15.60 9.34
C ALA A 484 24.52 -16.16 8.64
N LEU A 485 24.50 -16.22 7.30
CA LEU A 485 25.66 -16.62 6.52
C LEU A 485 26.79 -15.60 6.64
N PHE A 486 26.45 -14.31 6.53
CA PHE A 486 27.40 -13.20 6.65
C PHE A 486 28.00 -13.10 8.05
N SER A 487 27.16 -13.20 9.10
CA SER A 487 27.61 -13.25 10.49
C SER A 487 28.61 -14.39 10.71
N ARG A 488 28.32 -15.60 10.20
CA ARG A 488 29.25 -16.74 10.30
C ARG A 488 30.57 -16.53 9.57
N LEU A 489 30.50 -15.91 8.38
CA LEU A 489 31.72 -15.60 7.64
C LEU A 489 32.57 -14.61 8.41
N PHE A 490 31.93 -13.60 9.01
CA PHE A 490 32.60 -12.59 9.82
C PHE A 490 33.15 -13.17 11.14
N ASP A 491 32.34 -13.99 11.83
CA ASP A 491 32.78 -14.71 13.04
C ASP A 491 33.97 -15.63 12.74
N ARG A 492 33.95 -16.36 11.61
CA ARG A 492 35.09 -17.20 11.18
C ARG A 492 36.34 -16.39 10.86
N LEU A 493 36.19 -15.20 10.28
CA LEU A 493 37.32 -14.30 10.02
C LEU A 493 37.88 -13.73 11.32
N ILE A 494 37.01 -13.29 12.24
CA ILE A 494 37.42 -12.74 13.55
C ILE A 494 37.97 -13.85 14.45
N ASP A 495 37.26 -14.99 14.55
CA ASP A 495 37.73 -16.15 15.33
C ASP A 495 38.98 -16.76 14.72
N GLY A 496 39.11 -16.81 13.39
CA GLY A 496 40.32 -17.22 12.71
C GLY A 496 41.49 -16.31 13.03
N PHE A 497 41.28 -15.02 13.11
CA PHE A 497 42.28 -14.03 13.52
C PHE A 497 42.58 -14.14 15.02
N ALA A 498 41.54 -14.21 15.88
CA ALA A 498 41.67 -14.33 17.31
C ALA A 498 42.29 -15.69 17.75
N ILE A 499 41.87 -16.81 17.11
CA ILE A 499 42.43 -18.14 17.32
C ILE A 499 43.85 -18.23 16.75
N GLY A 500 44.16 -17.54 15.67
CA GLY A 500 45.53 -17.37 15.16
C GLY A 500 46.44 -16.69 16.18
N MET A 501 45.96 -15.62 16.81
CA MET A 501 46.62 -14.92 17.91
C MET A 501 46.65 -15.76 19.20
N MET A 502 45.56 -16.43 19.56
CA MET A 502 45.50 -17.27 20.78
C MET A 502 46.29 -18.60 20.65
N LYS A 503 46.37 -19.20 19.46
CA LYS A 503 47.20 -20.40 19.21
C LYS A 503 48.68 -20.13 19.39
N SER A 504 49.10 -18.88 19.34
CA SER A 504 50.46 -18.49 19.68
C SER A 504 50.68 -18.41 21.21
N VAL A 505 49.58 -18.32 22.03
CA VAL A 505 49.64 -18.03 23.49
C VAL A 505 49.00 -19.11 24.38
N LEU A 506 47.92 -19.78 24.00
CA LEU A 506 47.22 -20.75 24.88
C LEU A 506 46.59 -21.95 24.13
N ARG A 507 46.77 -23.18 24.61
CA ARG A 507 46.15 -24.42 24.10
C ARG A 507 44.92 -24.81 24.94
N PRO A 508 43.68 -24.91 24.42
CA PRO A 508 42.48 -25.34 25.15
C PRO A 508 42.15 -26.84 25.00
N LYS A 509 41.52 -27.43 26.04
CA LYS A 509 40.98 -28.79 26.12
C LYS A 509 39.58 -28.90 25.46
N LYS A 510 39.29 -30.09 24.84
CA LYS A 510 38.03 -30.42 24.15
C LYS A 510 36.92 -30.87 25.10
N THR A 511 35.67 -30.43 24.86
CA THR A 511 34.43 -30.96 25.48
C THR A 511 33.45 -31.47 24.43
N HIS A 512 32.75 -32.60 24.73
CA HIS A 512 31.76 -33.25 23.85
C HIS A 512 30.35 -32.73 24.10
N GLN A 513 29.59 -32.42 23.07
CA GLN A 513 28.16 -32.05 23.14
C GLN A 513 27.25 -33.05 22.37
N LYS A 514 26.01 -33.21 22.86
CA LYS A 514 24.97 -34.15 22.44
C LYS A 514 24.31 -33.79 21.05
N ARG A 515 23.86 -34.81 20.36
CA ARG A 515 23.33 -34.78 18.97
C ARG A 515 21.89 -34.24 18.89
N GLU A 516 21.68 -33.11 18.21
CA GLU A 516 20.36 -32.53 18.00
C GLU A 516 19.82 -32.63 16.55
N HIS A 517 20.66 -32.98 15.55
CA HIS A 517 20.24 -33.04 14.13
C HIS A 517 20.71 -34.34 13.44
N PRO A 518 19.83 -35.37 13.37
CA PRO A 518 20.20 -36.70 12.84
C PRO A 518 20.56 -36.72 11.35
N LEU A 519 19.94 -35.85 10.52
CA LEU A 519 20.24 -35.76 9.08
C LEU A 519 21.63 -35.17 8.82
N ALA A 520 21.98 -34.08 9.49
CA ALA A 520 23.30 -33.45 9.35
C ALA A 520 24.41 -34.38 9.85
N TYR A 521 24.16 -35.11 10.95
CA TYR A 521 25.05 -36.15 11.45
C TYR A 521 25.21 -37.31 10.46
N GLY A 522 24.12 -37.75 9.84
CA GLY A 522 24.13 -38.82 8.81
C GLY A 522 24.97 -38.44 7.58
N LEU A 523 24.81 -37.20 7.10
CA LEU A 523 25.63 -36.68 5.99
C LEU A 523 27.11 -36.60 6.36
N GLY A 524 27.45 -36.14 7.55
CA GLY A 524 28.82 -36.12 8.04
C GLY A 524 29.43 -37.51 8.17
N ARG A 525 28.65 -38.53 8.62
CA ARG A 525 29.07 -39.95 8.66
C ARG A 525 29.31 -40.53 7.26
N PHE A 526 28.50 -40.11 6.27
CA PHE A 526 28.76 -40.49 4.89
C PHE A 526 30.09 -39.93 4.39
N VAL A 527 30.40 -38.67 4.69
CA VAL A 527 31.70 -38.05 4.36
C VAL A 527 32.84 -38.76 5.06
N ASP A 528 32.69 -39.17 6.35
CA ASP A 528 33.66 -39.98 7.09
C ASP A 528 33.91 -41.31 6.37
N GLY A 529 32.83 -41.97 5.90
CA GLY A 529 32.92 -43.23 5.16
C GLY A 529 33.65 -43.10 3.84
N VAL A 530 33.32 -42.06 3.07
CA VAL A 530 34.00 -41.78 1.78
C VAL A 530 35.48 -41.42 2.01
N SER A 531 35.76 -40.58 3.00
CA SER A 531 37.12 -40.19 3.36
C SER A 531 37.95 -41.40 3.79
N TYR A 532 37.39 -42.32 4.57
CA TYR A 532 38.04 -43.57 4.97
C TYR A 532 38.36 -44.44 3.77
N VAL A 533 37.42 -44.67 2.86
CA VAL A 533 37.64 -45.46 1.64
C VAL A 533 38.73 -44.86 0.75
N VAL A 534 38.72 -43.54 0.55
CA VAL A 534 39.71 -42.84 -0.26
C VAL A 534 41.10 -42.90 0.38
N GLN A 535 41.21 -42.66 1.70
CA GLN A 535 42.51 -42.59 2.35
C GLN A 535 43.11 -43.97 2.61
N VAL A 536 42.30 -44.94 3.05
CA VAL A 536 42.79 -46.27 3.45
C VAL A 536 42.85 -47.25 2.26
N LYS A 537 41.76 -47.31 1.43
CA LYS A 537 41.71 -48.26 0.32
C LYS A 537 42.40 -47.76 -0.96
N ILE A 538 42.31 -46.48 -1.27
CA ILE A 538 42.84 -45.93 -2.52
C ILE A 538 44.27 -45.40 -2.30
N ARG A 539 44.52 -44.61 -1.25
CA ARG A 539 45.82 -43.98 -0.99
C ARG A 539 46.76 -44.78 -0.10
N LYS A 540 46.31 -45.94 0.45
CA LYS A 540 47.10 -46.83 1.33
C LYS A 540 47.81 -46.10 2.49
N LYS A 541 47.24 -45.01 3.02
CA LYS A 541 47.76 -44.26 4.17
C LYS A 541 47.21 -44.85 5.49
N PRO A 542 47.99 -44.86 6.61
CA PRO A 542 47.51 -45.31 7.89
C PRO A 542 46.31 -44.50 8.35
N VAL A 543 45.35 -45.15 9.05
CA VAL A 543 44.08 -44.58 9.50
C VAL A 543 44.33 -43.24 10.23
N PRO A 544 43.80 -42.12 9.71
CA PRO A 544 43.98 -40.83 10.36
C PRO A 544 43.23 -40.78 11.70
N LYS A 545 43.80 -40.09 12.71
CA LYS A 545 43.14 -39.81 13.97
C LYS A 545 41.78 -39.17 13.67
N ARG A 546 40.68 -39.82 14.12
CA ARG A 546 39.31 -39.53 13.81
C ARG A 546 38.98 -38.03 14.01
N HIS A 547 38.76 -37.33 12.95
CA HIS A 547 37.87 -36.18 12.92
C HIS A 547 36.49 -36.70 12.50
N SER A 548 35.49 -36.67 13.41
CA SER A 548 34.12 -37.05 13.11
C SER A 548 33.46 -35.87 12.38
N TYR A 549 33.36 -35.96 11.06
CA TYR A 549 32.56 -35.00 10.27
C TYR A 549 31.09 -35.06 10.64
N GLY A 550 30.61 -36.21 11.18
CA GLY A 550 29.26 -36.33 11.73
C GLY A 550 28.99 -35.36 12.86
N ASP A 551 29.88 -35.25 13.82
CA ASP A 551 29.75 -34.33 14.96
C ASP A 551 29.94 -32.87 14.53
N LEU A 552 30.86 -32.62 13.57
CA LEU A 552 31.08 -31.29 13.01
C LEU A 552 29.85 -30.76 12.24
N PHE A 553 29.20 -31.61 11.43
CA PHE A 553 27.99 -31.23 10.70
C PHE A 553 26.79 -31.04 11.63
N ALA A 554 26.62 -31.88 12.65
CA ALA A 554 25.55 -31.76 13.64
C ALA A 554 25.68 -30.44 14.42
N VAL A 555 26.85 -30.14 14.98
CA VAL A 555 27.10 -28.88 15.69
C VAL A 555 26.93 -27.68 14.79
N GLY A 556 27.46 -27.75 13.56
CA GLY A 556 27.31 -26.68 12.58
C GLY A 556 25.84 -26.40 12.21
N SER A 557 25.01 -27.44 12.10
CA SER A 557 23.56 -27.31 11.83
C SER A 557 22.80 -26.66 13.00
N THR A 558 23.13 -27.05 14.25
CA THR A 558 22.51 -26.49 15.45
C THR A 558 22.87 -25.01 15.61
N GLU A 559 24.14 -24.66 15.45
CA GLU A 559 24.58 -23.25 15.51
C GLU A 559 23.96 -22.42 14.39
N PHE A 560 23.85 -22.97 13.19
CA PHE A 560 23.19 -22.28 12.08
C PHE A 560 21.72 -21.99 12.36
N SER A 561 20.98 -22.98 12.83
CA SER A 561 19.56 -22.81 13.19
C SER A 561 19.38 -21.78 14.32
N ARG A 562 20.26 -21.82 15.33
CA ARG A 562 20.26 -20.85 16.44
C ARG A 562 20.57 -19.43 15.95
N THR A 563 21.61 -19.26 15.14
CA THR A 563 22.01 -17.95 14.59
C THR A 563 20.90 -17.38 13.71
N THR A 564 20.26 -18.20 12.85
CA THR A 564 19.15 -17.78 11.99
C THR A 564 17.96 -17.29 12.84
N ARG A 565 17.60 -17.98 13.92
CA ARG A 565 16.56 -17.53 14.86
C ARG A 565 16.93 -16.23 15.56
N LEU A 566 18.16 -16.11 16.05
CA LEU A 566 18.64 -14.90 16.72
C LEU A 566 18.62 -13.69 15.77
N VAL A 567 19.03 -13.85 14.52
CA VAL A 567 18.95 -12.79 13.51
C VAL A 567 17.50 -12.40 13.23
N PHE A 568 16.59 -13.38 13.15
CA PHE A 568 15.16 -13.11 12.95
C PHE A 568 14.57 -12.29 14.12
N TYR A 569 14.83 -12.68 15.37
CA TYR A 569 14.36 -11.93 16.55
C TYR A 569 15.07 -10.58 16.69
N SER A 570 16.34 -10.50 16.36
CA SER A 570 17.12 -9.25 16.35
C SER A 570 16.59 -8.25 15.32
N VAL A 571 16.20 -8.70 14.12
CA VAL A 571 15.58 -7.83 13.10
C VAL A 571 14.26 -7.26 13.61
N SER A 572 13.40 -8.08 14.22
CA SER A 572 12.13 -7.61 14.79
C SER A 572 12.33 -6.63 15.95
N PHE A 573 13.25 -6.93 16.86
CA PHE A 573 13.63 -6.04 17.96
C PHE A 573 14.32 -4.78 17.44
N GLY A 574 15.22 -4.92 16.46
CA GLY A 574 15.93 -3.80 15.82
C GLY A 574 14.98 -2.84 15.12
N LEU A 575 13.96 -3.35 14.42
CA LEU A 575 12.90 -2.53 13.81
C LEU A 575 12.12 -1.73 14.85
N MET A 576 11.78 -2.34 15.99
CA MET A 576 11.09 -1.66 17.07
C MET A 576 11.97 -0.57 17.72
N MET A 577 13.23 -0.88 18.03
CA MET A 577 14.19 0.08 18.59
C MET A 577 14.52 1.20 17.62
N PHE A 578 14.63 0.88 16.33
CA PHE A 578 14.81 1.87 15.27
C PHE A 578 13.60 2.81 15.17
N ALA A 579 12.37 2.29 15.25
CA ALA A 579 11.16 3.12 15.26
C ALA A 579 11.13 4.09 16.43
N ILE A 580 11.52 3.63 17.64
CA ILE A 580 11.62 4.48 18.84
C ILE A 580 12.74 5.52 18.68
N GLY A 581 13.91 5.12 18.18
CA GLY A 581 15.04 6.01 17.90
C GLY A 581 14.70 7.06 16.84
N LEU A 582 14.02 6.65 15.77
CA LEU A 582 13.53 7.55 14.72
C LEU A 582 12.54 8.57 15.30
N MET A 583 11.59 8.13 16.14
CA MET A 583 10.65 9.03 16.81
C MET A 583 11.38 10.08 17.67
N ALA A 584 12.35 9.65 18.47
CA ALA A 584 13.15 10.56 19.30
C ALA A 584 13.96 11.54 18.44
N ALA A 585 14.59 11.06 17.37
CA ALA A 585 15.33 11.89 16.43
C ALA A 585 14.42 12.91 15.71
N LEU A 586 13.22 12.49 15.29
CA LEU A 586 12.22 13.36 14.66
C LEU A 586 11.75 14.47 15.62
N ILE A 587 11.47 14.11 16.88
CA ILE A 587 11.10 15.09 17.93
C ILE A 587 12.25 16.07 18.17
N TYR A 588 13.49 15.58 18.20
CA TYR A 588 14.66 16.46 18.35
C TYR A 588 14.82 17.40 17.14
N LEU A 589 14.72 16.88 15.91
CA LEU A 589 14.81 17.68 14.70
C LEU A 589 13.71 18.76 14.62
N LEU A 590 12.47 18.42 15.02
CA LEU A 590 11.36 19.38 15.08
C LEU A 590 11.58 20.50 16.13
N LYS A 591 12.38 20.22 17.18
CA LYS A 591 12.76 21.26 18.17
C LYS A 591 13.87 22.18 17.67
N VAL A 592 14.75 21.70 16.81
CA VAL A 592 15.93 22.44 16.31
C VAL A 592 15.59 23.21 15.02
N MET A 593 14.57 22.78 14.28
CA MET A 593 14.02 23.48 13.11
C MET A 593 12.97 24.52 13.52
#